data_5724fd32e66c9adb97b2d90e4f8d797b
#
_entry.id   5724fd32e66c9adb97b2d90e4f8d797b
#
_cell.length_a   1.000
_cell.length_b   1.000
_cell.length_c   1.000
_cell.angle_alpha   90.00
_cell.angle_beta   90.00
_cell.angle_gamma   90.00
#
_symmetry.space_group_name_H-M   'P 1'
#
loop_
_entity.id
_entity.type
_entity.pdbx_description
1 polymer ?
#
loop_
_entity_poly.entity_id
_entity_poly.type
_entity_poly.pdbx_seq_one_letter_code
_entity_poly.pdbx_strand_id
1 'polypeptide(L)'
;MKTLTFKNIDQFRSMIGKELPTSNWISISQEMINDFANATLDKQWVHVDVERAKVESPYKSTIAHGFMSVALLSKFLEDLIQIESIKMGLNYGLNYVRFMNPVLVNS
;
A
#
# COMPACT_ATOMS: atom_id res chain seq x y z
N MET A 1 -12.65 0.41 -12.02
CA MET A 1 -12.53 1.23 -10.80
C MET A 1 -13.20 2.57 -11.03
N LYS A 2 -13.85 3.11 -10.01
CA LYS A 2 -14.53 4.41 -10.10
C LYS A 2 -13.91 5.37 -9.09
N THR A 3 -13.37 6.49 -9.57
CA THR A 3 -12.89 7.57 -8.71
C THR A 3 -14.05 8.43 -8.26
N LEU A 4 -14.18 8.67 -6.95
CA LEU A 4 -15.15 9.57 -6.38
C LEU A 4 -14.59 10.98 -6.35
N THR A 5 -15.32 11.94 -6.91
CA THR A 5 -14.89 13.33 -6.95
C THR A 5 -15.79 14.18 -6.06
N PHE A 6 -15.17 14.99 -5.22
CA PHE A 6 -15.85 15.91 -4.30
C PHE A 6 -15.35 17.34 -4.56
N LYS A 7 -16.24 18.31 -4.37
CA LYS A 7 -15.87 19.72 -4.58
C LYS A 7 -14.94 20.23 -3.47
N ASN A 8 -15.18 19.80 -2.24
CA ASN A 8 -14.48 20.28 -1.05
C ASN A 8 -14.52 19.25 0.08
N ILE A 9 -13.84 19.56 1.16
CA ILE A 9 -13.78 18.70 2.34
C ILE A 9 -15.16 18.44 2.95
N ASP A 10 -16.01 19.44 3.01
CA ASP A 10 -17.35 19.29 3.62
C ASP A 10 -18.17 18.25 2.84
N GLN A 11 -18.08 18.28 1.50
CA GLN A 11 -18.74 17.29 0.68
C GLN A 11 -18.15 15.88 0.90
N PHE A 12 -16.82 15.79 1.07
CA PHE A 12 -16.16 14.52 1.40
C PHE A 12 -16.61 13.98 2.76
N ARG A 13 -16.81 14.85 3.74
CA ARG A 13 -17.30 14.44 5.08
C ARG A 13 -18.62 13.71 5.03
N SER A 14 -19.42 13.89 4.00
CA SER A 14 -20.68 13.16 3.82
C SER A 14 -20.48 11.65 3.69
N MET A 15 -19.25 11.21 3.40
CA MET A 15 -18.88 9.80 3.31
C MET A 15 -18.58 9.15 4.66
N ILE A 16 -18.55 9.90 5.75
CA ILE A 16 -18.28 9.33 7.08
C ILE A 16 -19.32 8.24 7.38
N GLY A 17 -18.85 7.07 7.79
CA GLY A 17 -19.70 5.91 8.06
C GLY A 17 -20.10 5.11 6.82
N LYS A 18 -19.70 5.52 5.62
CA LYS A 18 -19.96 4.80 4.37
C LYS A 18 -18.69 4.13 3.87
N GLU A 19 -18.83 2.98 3.25
CA GLU A 19 -17.71 2.27 2.64
C GLU A 19 -17.32 2.91 1.31
N LEU A 20 -16.02 3.09 1.10
CA LEU A 20 -15.50 3.56 -0.17
C LEU A 20 -15.48 2.42 -1.20
N PRO A 21 -15.52 2.73 -2.49
CA PRO A 21 -15.35 1.70 -3.51
C PRO A 21 -13.96 1.05 -3.42
N THR A 22 -13.84 -0.12 -4.04
CA THR A 22 -12.59 -0.87 -4.07
C THR A 22 -11.71 -0.38 -5.21
N SER A 23 -10.41 -0.25 -4.95
CA SER A 23 -9.43 0.06 -6.00
C SER A 23 -9.21 -1.13 -6.92
N ASN A 24 -8.53 -0.90 -8.03
CA ASN A 24 -8.00 -1.98 -8.85
C ASN A 24 -6.93 -2.76 -8.08
N TRP A 25 -6.76 -4.02 -8.42
CA TRP A 25 -5.68 -4.83 -7.90
C TRP A 25 -4.33 -4.35 -8.41
N ILE A 26 -3.32 -4.42 -7.55
CA ILE A 26 -1.93 -4.20 -7.93
C ILE A 26 -1.17 -5.48 -7.58
N SER A 27 -0.49 -6.06 -8.56
CA SER A 27 0.40 -7.18 -8.30
C SER A 27 1.74 -6.66 -7.76
N ILE A 28 2.21 -7.26 -6.68
CA ILE A 28 3.46 -6.86 -6.03
C ILE A 28 4.59 -7.74 -6.56
N SER A 29 5.42 -7.17 -7.44
CA SER A 29 6.55 -7.87 -8.03
C SER A 29 7.77 -7.85 -7.13
N GLN A 30 8.72 -8.75 -7.39
CA GLN A 30 10.01 -8.73 -6.70
C GLN A 30 10.77 -7.43 -6.99
N GLU A 31 10.65 -6.90 -8.20
CA GLU A 31 11.26 -5.62 -8.55
C GLU A 31 10.76 -4.48 -7.66
N MET A 32 9.46 -4.40 -7.43
CA MET A 32 8.87 -3.41 -6.53
C MET A 32 9.40 -3.57 -5.11
N ILE A 33 9.49 -4.79 -4.62
CA ILE A 33 10.02 -5.07 -3.28
C ILE A 33 11.48 -4.66 -3.19
N ASN A 34 12.29 -4.97 -4.19
CA ASN A 34 13.69 -4.58 -4.25
C ASN A 34 13.86 -3.06 -4.26
N ASP A 35 13.04 -2.36 -5.02
CA ASP A 35 13.06 -0.90 -5.08
C ASP A 35 12.72 -0.28 -3.71
N PHE A 36 11.73 -0.83 -3.03
CA PHE A 36 11.36 -0.38 -1.69
C PHE A 36 12.49 -0.66 -0.68
N ALA A 37 13.10 -1.84 -0.75
CA ALA A 37 14.24 -2.20 0.09
C ALA A 37 15.41 -1.24 -0.12
N ASN A 38 15.70 -0.88 -1.36
CA ASN A 38 16.78 0.05 -1.70
C ASN A 38 16.47 1.47 -1.20
N ALA A 39 15.22 1.90 -1.30
CA ALA A 39 14.81 3.24 -0.85
C ALA A 39 14.84 3.38 0.68
N THR A 40 14.48 2.32 1.41
CA THR A 40 14.34 2.35 2.87
C THR A 40 15.53 1.76 3.61
N LEU A 41 16.42 1.07 2.89
CA LEU A 41 17.56 0.33 3.44
C LEU A 41 17.17 -0.89 4.29
N ASP A 42 15.93 -1.32 4.22
CA ASP A 42 15.47 -2.57 4.83
C ASP A 42 15.67 -3.72 3.84
N LYS A 43 16.82 -4.33 3.91
CA LYS A 43 17.26 -5.39 3.00
C LYS A 43 17.30 -6.77 3.66
N GLN A 44 16.38 -7.04 4.57
CA GLN A 44 16.29 -8.38 5.16
C GLN A 44 16.08 -9.43 4.07
N TRP A 45 16.71 -10.57 4.26
CA TRP A 45 16.70 -11.66 3.27
C TRP A 45 15.28 -12.12 2.91
N VAL A 46 14.34 -12.08 3.82
CA VAL A 46 12.95 -12.51 3.59
C VAL A 46 12.26 -11.66 2.52
N HIS A 47 12.76 -10.47 2.24
CA HIS A 47 12.23 -9.58 1.21
C HIS A 47 13.00 -9.67 -0.11
N VAL A 48 14.32 -9.83 -0.05
CA VAL A 48 15.17 -9.63 -1.23
C VAL A 48 15.93 -10.86 -1.71
N ASP A 49 16.15 -11.86 -0.85
CA ASP A 49 16.90 -13.06 -1.22
C ASP A 49 15.96 -14.19 -1.63
N VAL A 50 15.62 -14.21 -2.91
CA VAL A 50 14.64 -15.15 -3.48
C VAL A 50 15.03 -16.61 -3.21
N GLU A 51 16.30 -16.97 -3.43
CA GLU A 51 16.77 -18.35 -3.28
C GLU A 51 16.74 -18.80 -1.82
N ARG A 52 17.20 -17.94 -0.91
CA ARG A 52 17.16 -18.23 0.52
C ARG A 52 15.71 -18.34 1.01
N ALA A 53 14.84 -17.46 0.54
CA ALA A 53 13.45 -17.46 0.96
C ALA A 53 12.71 -18.75 0.56
N LYS A 54 13.03 -19.34 -0.59
CA LYS A 54 12.45 -20.62 -1.01
C LYS A 54 12.70 -21.74 0.01
N VAL A 55 13.84 -21.69 0.70
CA VAL A 55 14.27 -22.75 1.62
C VAL A 55 13.93 -22.38 3.07
N GLU A 56 14.28 -21.17 3.50
CA GLU A 56 14.23 -20.78 4.91
C GLU A 56 12.97 -20.00 5.31
N SER A 57 12.29 -19.35 4.36
CA SER A 57 11.06 -18.60 4.70
C SER A 57 9.93 -19.55 5.05
N PRO A 58 9.17 -19.29 6.12
CA PRO A 58 7.98 -20.07 6.42
C PRO A 58 6.92 -19.98 5.31
N TYR A 59 7.01 -18.99 4.44
CA TYR A 59 6.10 -18.79 3.31
C TYR A 59 6.61 -19.41 2.01
N LYS A 60 7.84 -19.93 2.01
CA LYS A 60 8.52 -20.52 0.84
C LYS A 60 8.68 -19.56 -0.34
N SER A 61 8.65 -18.28 -0.06
CA SER A 61 8.86 -17.20 -1.02
C SER A 61 9.27 -15.93 -0.28
N THR A 62 9.71 -14.93 -1.05
CA THR A 62 9.87 -13.61 -0.50
C THR A 62 8.51 -12.97 -0.23
N ILE A 63 8.48 -12.00 0.67
CA ILE A 63 7.30 -11.24 1.02
C ILE A 63 7.59 -9.75 0.93
N ALA A 64 6.55 -8.96 0.68
CA ALA A 64 6.65 -7.51 0.72
C ALA A 64 6.84 -7.03 2.16
N HIS A 65 7.51 -5.91 2.30
CA HIS A 65 7.60 -5.22 3.60
C HIS A 65 6.20 -4.78 4.04
N GLY A 66 5.88 -4.94 5.32
CA GLY A 66 4.62 -4.40 5.84
C GLY A 66 4.50 -2.90 5.59
N PHE A 67 5.59 -2.16 5.78
CA PHE A 67 5.61 -0.72 5.51
C PHE A 67 5.42 -0.37 4.03
N MET A 68 5.73 -1.27 3.11
CA MET A 68 5.41 -1.07 1.71
C MET A 68 3.89 -1.05 1.48
N SER A 69 3.16 -1.95 2.15
CA SER A 69 1.70 -1.96 2.09
C SER A 69 1.10 -0.65 2.60
N VAL A 70 1.63 -0.11 3.69
CA VAL A 70 1.22 1.20 4.22
C VAL A 70 1.54 2.31 3.21
N ALA A 71 2.74 2.28 2.62
CA ALA A 71 3.16 3.29 1.65
C ALA A 71 2.25 3.32 0.41
N LEU A 72 1.69 2.18 0.00
CA LEU A 72 0.78 2.10 -1.13
C LEU A 72 -0.59 2.73 -0.86
N LEU A 73 -0.94 3.03 0.39
CA LEU A 73 -2.21 3.68 0.71
C LEU A 73 -2.39 5.01 -0.01
N SER A 74 -1.31 5.79 -0.17
CA SER A 74 -1.37 7.07 -0.88
C SER A 74 -1.83 6.86 -2.32
N LYS A 75 -1.28 5.85 -2.99
CA LYS A 75 -1.66 5.49 -4.36
C LYS A 75 -3.13 5.07 -4.43
N PHE A 76 -3.56 4.18 -3.54
CA PHE A 76 -4.93 3.70 -3.53
C PHE A 76 -5.93 4.82 -3.25
N LEU A 77 -5.64 5.69 -2.30
CA LEU A 77 -6.51 6.82 -1.98
C LEU A 77 -6.57 7.83 -3.12
N GLU A 78 -5.44 8.11 -3.77
CA GLU A 78 -5.40 9.00 -4.92
C GLU A 78 -6.25 8.48 -6.09
N ASP A 79 -6.25 7.16 -6.30
CA ASP A 79 -7.07 6.55 -7.34
C ASP A 79 -8.57 6.59 -7.02
N LEU A 80 -8.92 6.49 -5.74
CA LEU A 80 -10.31 6.38 -5.31
C LEU A 80 -10.99 7.72 -5.06
N ILE A 81 -10.24 8.73 -4.62
CA ILE A 81 -10.80 9.98 -4.12
C ILE A 81 -10.09 11.17 -4.76
N GLN A 82 -10.89 12.10 -5.26
CA GLN A 82 -10.40 13.38 -5.73
C GLN A 82 -11.21 14.49 -5.05
N ILE A 83 -10.54 15.46 -4.46
CA ILE A 83 -11.16 16.63 -3.84
C ILE A 83 -10.66 17.87 -4.56
N GLU A 84 -11.55 18.52 -5.32
CA GLU A 84 -11.17 19.58 -6.26
C GLU A 84 -10.54 20.80 -5.57
N SER A 85 -10.99 21.15 -4.37
CA SER A 85 -10.50 22.31 -3.64
C SER A 85 -9.11 22.10 -3.02
N ILE A 86 -8.61 20.87 -2.99
CA ILE A 86 -7.31 20.53 -2.41
C ILE A 86 -6.26 20.54 -3.51
N LYS A 87 -5.21 21.33 -3.33
CA LYS A 87 -4.09 21.41 -4.27
C LYS A 87 -3.00 20.38 -3.98
N MET A 88 -2.85 19.99 -2.72
CA MET A 88 -1.80 19.09 -2.28
C MET A 88 -2.23 18.35 -1.02
N GLY A 89 -1.90 17.07 -0.94
CA GLY A 89 -2.09 16.27 0.25
C GLY A 89 -0.74 15.83 0.82
N LEU A 90 -0.65 15.78 2.13
CA LEU A 90 0.53 15.29 2.83
C LEU A 90 0.12 14.17 3.77
N ASN A 91 1.00 13.18 3.91
CA ASN A 91 0.79 12.11 4.88
C ASN A 91 1.00 12.66 6.28
N TYR A 92 -0.05 12.65 7.09
CA TYR A 92 0.00 13.16 8.45
C TYR A 92 0.29 12.06 9.47
N GLY A 93 -0.37 10.95 9.36
CA GLY A 93 -0.20 9.84 10.29
C GLY A 93 -1.32 8.83 10.20
N LEU A 94 -1.20 7.82 11.05
CA LEU A 94 -2.16 6.74 11.20
C LEU A 94 -2.43 6.53 12.68
N ASN A 95 -3.68 6.26 13.04
CA ASN A 95 -4.03 5.98 14.44
C ASN A 95 -3.57 4.59 14.87
N TYR A 96 -3.57 3.65 13.93
CA TYR A 96 -3.27 2.27 14.25
C TYR A 96 -2.91 1.52 12.97
N VAL A 97 -1.86 0.70 13.03
CA VAL A 97 -1.47 -0.20 11.93
C VAL A 97 -1.06 -1.54 12.50
N ARG A 98 -1.57 -2.61 11.91
CA ARG A 98 -1.16 -3.97 12.24
C ARG A 98 -1.11 -4.80 10.98
N PHE A 99 0.00 -5.51 10.80
CA PHE A 99 0.19 -6.41 9.65
C PHE A 99 -0.26 -7.81 10.03
N MET A 100 -1.47 -8.16 9.65
CA MET A 100 -2.10 -9.43 10.06
C MET A 100 -1.65 -10.61 9.21
N ASN A 101 -1.37 -10.36 7.93
CA ASN A 101 -0.98 -11.39 6.97
C ASN A 101 0.15 -10.87 6.08
N PRO A 102 1.08 -11.73 5.66
CA PRO A 102 2.11 -11.32 4.71
C PRO A 102 1.51 -11.11 3.32
N VAL A 103 2.14 -10.24 2.55
CA VAL A 103 1.87 -10.09 1.12
C VAL A 103 2.98 -10.81 0.38
N LEU A 104 2.67 -11.96 -0.19
CA LEU A 104 3.65 -12.76 -0.92
C LEU A 104 4.01 -12.09 -2.24
N VAL A 105 5.24 -12.30 -2.69
CA VAL A 105 5.66 -11.84 -4.01
C VAL A 105 4.71 -12.36 -5.09
N ASN A 106 4.43 -11.52 -6.09
CA ASN A 106 3.53 -11.82 -7.21
C ASN A 106 2.06 -12.05 -6.83
N SER A 107 1.69 -11.66 -5.63
CA SER A 107 0.27 -11.68 -5.27
C SER A 107 -0.41 -10.34 -5.53
#